data_9cde239399d909ba6b01175401220408
#
_entry.id   9cde239399d909ba6b01175401220408
#
_cell.length_a   1.000
_cell.length_b   1.000
_cell.length_c   1.000
_cell.angle_alpha   90.00
_cell.angle_beta   90.00
_cell.angle_gamma   90.00
#
_symmetry.space_group_name_H-M   'P 1'
#
loop_
_entity.id
_entity.type
_entity.pdbx_description
1 polymer ?
#
loop_
_entity_poly.entity_id
_entity_poly.type
_entity_poly.pdbx_seq_one_letter_code
_entity_poly.pdbx_strand_id
1 'polypeptide(L)'
;MVKTAVVTGATGGMGVEIIKDLARDHRVYALGRSAADLPEAENIVPVAIDLLSLLDGSALPDELASLERVDVLVHAAARADKRSVESARPEDWRAQMDLNVHVPAELTRLLLPALRAAEGLAVFINSGAGIHSYGDNVIYAATKHALYALADGLRLGELGIRVSTVAPGPTDTPMLQGLQDYNPEHVIAPVEVAKAIRATVDAGPTTQLTEIRVRPRIELNQRK
;
A
#
# COMPACT_ATOMS: atom_id res chain seq x y z
N MET A 1 1.85 23.41 -11.19
CA MET A 1 1.96 23.04 -9.77
C MET A 1 2.70 21.70 -9.67
N VAL A 2 3.52 21.51 -8.63
CA VAL A 2 4.12 20.21 -8.35
C VAL A 2 3.03 19.26 -7.88
N LYS A 3 2.97 18.06 -8.44
CA LYS A 3 2.02 17.03 -8.04
C LYS A 3 2.35 16.52 -6.64
N THR A 4 1.36 16.07 -5.90
CA THR A 4 1.47 15.58 -4.52
C THR A 4 1.18 14.09 -4.44
N ALA A 5 2.09 13.34 -3.81
CA ALA A 5 1.86 11.93 -3.50
C ALA A 5 1.93 11.70 -1.97
N VAL A 6 1.09 10.81 -1.46
CA VAL A 6 1.11 10.34 -0.07
C VAL A 6 1.31 8.83 -0.09
N VAL A 7 2.32 8.33 0.64
CA VAL A 7 2.68 6.90 0.63
C VAL A 7 2.79 6.39 2.07
N THR A 8 1.97 5.42 2.44
CA THR A 8 2.09 4.72 3.73
C THR A 8 3.09 3.58 3.64
N GLY A 9 3.71 3.21 4.78
CA GLY A 9 4.74 2.16 4.78
C GLY A 9 5.99 2.52 4.00
N ALA A 10 6.31 3.80 3.90
CA ALA A 10 7.39 4.36 3.09
C ALA A 10 8.79 3.84 3.43
N THR A 11 9.01 3.37 4.66
CA THR A 11 10.28 2.78 5.13
C THR A 11 10.37 1.26 4.89
N GLY A 12 9.30 0.63 4.41
CA GLY A 12 9.28 -0.79 4.06
C GLY A 12 9.98 -1.09 2.73
N GLY A 13 10.29 -2.36 2.47
CA GLY A 13 11.04 -2.75 1.27
C GLY A 13 10.42 -2.26 -0.05
N MET A 14 9.11 -2.38 -0.23
CA MET A 14 8.42 -1.82 -1.40
C MET A 14 8.28 -0.29 -1.29
N GLY A 15 7.98 0.23 -0.09
CA GLY A 15 7.75 1.65 0.15
C GLY A 15 8.93 2.53 -0.28
N VAL A 16 10.16 2.12 0.02
CA VAL A 16 11.37 2.85 -0.36
C VAL A 16 11.47 3.02 -1.88
N GLU A 17 11.19 1.97 -2.66
CA GLU A 17 11.25 2.06 -4.12
C GLU A 17 10.08 2.86 -4.70
N ILE A 18 8.90 2.79 -4.07
CA ILE A 18 7.73 3.59 -4.46
C ILE A 18 8.00 5.08 -4.26
N ILE A 19 8.51 5.48 -3.08
CA ILE A 19 8.78 6.91 -2.83
C ILE A 19 9.88 7.45 -3.74
N LYS A 20 10.93 6.67 -4.01
CA LYS A 20 12.01 7.05 -4.96
C LYS A 20 11.46 7.27 -6.37
N ASP A 21 10.58 6.39 -6.84
CA ASP A 21 10.02 6.50 -8.18
C ASP A 21 9.08 7.71 -8.28
N LEU A 22 8.17 7.89 -7.32
CA LEU A 22 7.23 9.00 -7.31
C LEU A 22 7.91 10.36 -7.11
N ALA A 23 9.01 10.44 -6.34
CA ALA A 23 9.76 11.67 -6.11
C ALA A 23 10.42 12.26 -7.38
N ARG A 24 10.41 11.53 -8.50
CA ARG A 24 10.89 12.03 -9.80
C ARG A 24 10.03 13.16 -10.37
N ASP A 25 8.75 13.21 -10.00
CA ASP A 25 7.77 14.16 -10.55
C ASP A 25 6.67 14.58 -9.55
N HIS A 26 6.73 14.08 -8.30
CA HIS A 26 5.82 14.43 -7.22
C HIS A 26 6.57 14.88 -5.98
N ARG A 27 5.97 15.76 -5.19
CA ARG A 27 6.33 15.92 -3.79
C ARG A 27 5.69 14.79 -3.00
N VAL A 28 6.51 13.95 -2.37
CA VAL A 28 6.07 12.71 -1.72
C VAL A 28 6.06 12.86 -0.21
N TYR A 29 4.91 12.75 0.41
CA TYR A 29 4.74 12.63 1.86
C TYR A 29 4.89 11.16 2.23
N ALA A 30 6.02 10.84 2.85
CA ALA A 30 6.44 9.47 3.16
C ALA A 30 6.06 9.11 4.59
N LEU A 31 4.97 8.32 4.77
CA LEU A 31 4.39 8.01 6.07
C LEU A 31 4.93 6.70 6.64
N GLY A 32 5.33 6.74 7.91
CA GLY A 32 5.74 5.55 8.65
C GLY A 32 6.30 5.92 10.02
N ARG A 33 6.40 4.94 10.92
CA ARG A 33 6.92 5.16 12.28
C ARG A 33 8.38 5.61 12.28
N SER A 34 9.17 5.09 11.35
CA SER A 34 10.59 5.42 11.16
C SER A 34 10.81 6.34 9.95
N ALA A 35 9.81 7.13 9.54
CA ALA A 35 9.96 8.00 8.39
C ALA A 35 11.06 9.07 8.58
N ALA A 36 11.31 9.49 9.81
CA ALA A 36 12.38 10.41 10.14
C ALA A 36 13.80 9.85 9.82
N ASP A 37 13.95 8.52 9.70
CA ASP A 37 15.21 7.87 9.37
C ASP A 37 15.44 7.77 7.84
N LEU A 38 14.48 8.22 7.03
CA LEU A 38 14.65 8.25 5.58
C LEU A 38 15.74 9.25 5.20
N PRO A 39 16.58 8.94 4.18
CA PRO A 39 17.58 9.87 3.72
C PRO A 39 16.92 11.15 3.17
N GLU A 40 17.56 12.29 3.44
CA GLU A 40 17.10 13.56 2.90
C GLU A 40 17.06 13.53 1.37
N ALA A 41 15.94 14.00 0.82
CA ALA A 41 15.75 14.13 -0.63
C ALA A 41 14.80 15.31 -0.90
N GLU A 42 15.08 16.09 -1.94
CA GLU A 42 14.39 17.35 -2.25
C GLU A 42 12.86 17.21 -2.33
N ASN A 43 12.38 16.11 -2.90
CA ASN A 43 10.96 15.88 -3.14
C ASN A 43 10.33 14.88 -2.16
N ILE A 44 11.01 14.49 -1.07
CA ILE A 44 10.50 13.58 -0.06
C ILE A 44 10.34 14.32 1.27
N VAL A 45 9.13 14.32 1.79
CA VAL A 45 8.78 14.88 3.10
C VAL A 45 8.50 13.70 4.05
N PRO A 46 9.42 13.39 4.97
CA PRO A 46 9.18 12.34 5.95
C PRO A 46 8.10 12.77 6.94
N VAL A 47 7.12 11.90 7.18
CA VAL A 47 6.05 12.11 8.16
C VAL A 47 6.06 10.94 9.14
N ALA A 48 6.63 11.17 10.32
CA ALA A 48 6.69 10.16 11.38
C ALA A 48 5.32 10.03 12.04
N ILE A 49 4.64 8.92 11.79
CA ILE A 49 3.29 8.64 12.31
C ILE A 49 3.12 7.14 12.60
N ASP A 50 2.48 6.82 13.73
CA ASP A 50 1.81 5.54 13.89
C ASP A 50 0.43 5.62 13.24
N LEU A 51 0.25 4.94 12.12
CA LEU A 51 -0.99 4.97 11.36
C LEU A 51 -2.20 4.44 12.17
N LEU A 52 -1.98 3.61 13.19
CA LEU A 52 -3.06 3.10 14.05
C LEU A 52 -3.71 4.21 14.87
N SER A 53 -2.98 5.31 15.18
CA SER A 53 -3.56 6.45 15.90
C SER A 53 -4.72 7.10 15.18
N LEU A 54 -4.80 6.98 13.85
CA LEU A 54 -5.93 7.49 13.07
C LEU A 54 -7.25 6.82 13.44
N LEU A 55 -7.21 5.56 13.91
CA LEU A 55 -8.39 4.80 14.31
C LEU A 55 -8.94 5.23 15.67
N ASP A 56 -8.14 5.90 16.49
CA ASP A 56 -8.52 6.45 17.79
C ASP A 56 -9.10 7.87 17.68
N GLY A 57 -9.32 8.36 16.46
CA GLY A 57 -9.82 9.70 16.19
C GLY A 57 -8.76 10.81 16.26
N SER A 58 -7.48 10.44 16.25
CA SER A 58 -6.39 11.42 16.14
C SER A 58 -6.48 12.19 14.83
N ALA A 59 -6.19 13.49 14.88
CA ALA A 59 -6.11 14.32 13.67
C ALA A 59 -4.95 13.87 12.77
N LEU A 60 -5.07 14.15 11.47
CA LEU A 60 -3.91 14.06 10.58
C LEU A 60 -2.80 15.02 11.05
N PRO A 61 -1.52 14.62 10.89
CA PRO A 61 -0.41 15.56 11.02
C PRO A 61 -0.65 16.83 10.16
N ASP A 62 -0.18 17.98 10.65
CA ASP A 62 -0.42 19.27 9.98
C ASP A 62 0.05 19.29 8.52
N GLU A 63 1.13 18.56 8.23
CA GLU A 63 1.67 18.40 6.88
C GLU A 63 0.69 17.73 5.91
N LEU A 64 -0.18 16.85 6.42
CA LEU A 64 -1.21 16.17 5.62
C LEU A 64 -2.55 16.92 5.68
N ALA A 65 -2.90 17.47 6.84
CA ALA A 65 -4.15 18.19 7.05
C ALA A 65 -4.23 19.46 6.19
N SER A 66 -3.09 20.07 5.86
CA SER A 66 -3.00 21.26 5.00
C SER A 66 -3.01 20.96 3.49
N LEU A 67 -3.07 19.68 3.07
CA LEU A 67 -3.06 19.33 1.65
C LEU A 67 -4.40 19.65 1.00
N GLU A 68 -4.40 20.64 0.10
CA GLU A 68 -5.58 20.97 -0.71
C GLU A 68 -5.79 19.99 -1.87
N ARG A 69 -4.72 19.30 -2.32
CA ARG A 69 -4.78 18.31 -3.39
C ARG A 69 -3.81 17.15 -3.14
N VAL A 70 -4.27 15.95 -3.47
CA VAL A 70 -3.48 14.70 -3.48
C VAL A 70 -3.68 14.04 -4.85
N ASP A 71 -2.62 14.02 -5.64
CA ASP A 71 -2.64 13.43 -6.98
C ASP A 71 -2.50 11.90 -6.91
N VAL A 72 -1.73 11.38 -5.92
CA VAL A 72 -1.53 9.94 -5.72
C VAL A 72 -1.53 9.61 -4.23
N LEU A 73 -2.36 8.65 -3.81
CA LEU A 73 -2.34 8.04 -2.48
C LEU A 73 -2.00 6.55 -2.62
N VAL A 74 -0.90 6.10 -1.99
CA VAL A 74 -0.48 4.69 -2.02
C VAL A 74 -0.56 4.08 -0.63
N HIS A 75 -1.44 3.09 -0.48
CA HIS A 75 -1.55 2.27 0.72
C HIS A 75 -0.58 1.07 0.64
N ALA A 76 0.67 1.26 1.10
CA ALA A 76 1.69 0.20 1.10
C ALA A 76 2.04 -0.31 2.51
N ALA A 77 1.53 0.32 3.57
CA ALA A 77 1.66 -0.20 4.92
C ALA A 77 0.83 -1.47 5.09
N ALA A 78 1.44 -2.52 5.59
CA ALA A 78 0.75 -3.76 5.90
C ALA A 78 1.54 -4.56 6.94
N ARG A 79 0.85 -5.51 7.58
CA ARG A 79 1.41 -6.55 8.43
C ARG A 79 0.95 -7.92 7.95
N ALA A 80 1.84 -8.90 8.00
CA ALA A 80 1.55 -10.29 7.74
C ALA A 80 2.22 -11.16 8.81
N ASP A 81 1.45 -12.04 9.42
CA ASP A 81 1.94 -13.06 10.35
C ASP A 81 1.35 -14.40 9.95
N LYS A 82 2.15 -15.46 9.98
CA LYS A 82 1.66 -16.81 9.74
C LYS A 82 0.84 -17.27 10.93
N ARG A 83 -0.45 -17.51 10.71
CA ARG A 83 -1.41 -18.04 11.67
C ARG A 83 -2.42 -18.95 10.97
N SER A 84 -2.65 -20.12 11.52
CA SER A 84 -3.81 -20.96 11.21
C SER A 84 -5.03 -20.49 12.02
N VAL A 85 -6.22 -21.00 11.70
CA VAL A 85 -7.43 -20.72 12.50
C VAL A 85 -7.24 -21.15 13.95
N GLU A 86 -6.56 -22.28 14.20
CA GLU A 86 -6.31 -22.81 15.53
C GLU A 86 -5.38 -21.89 16.36
N SER A 87 -4.34 -21.31 15.73
CA SER A 87 -3.33 -20.50 16.40
C SER A 87 -3.67 -19.01 16.45
N ALA A 88 -4.61 -18.55 15.64
CA ALA A 88 -4.99 -17.14 15.55
C ALA A 88 -5.80 -16.71 16.78
N ARG A 89 -5.37 -15.65 17.45
CA ARG A 89 -6.05 -15.05 18.60
C ARG A 89 -6.80 -13.78 18.18
N PRO A 90 -7.82 -13.33 18.95
CA PRO A 90 -8.54 -12.11 18.65
C PRO A 90 -7.65 -10.87 18.47
N GLU A 91 -6.57 -10.77 19.23
CA GLU A 91 -5.57 -9.68 19.11
C GLU A 91 -4.78 -9.75 17.81
N ASP A 92 -4.45 -10.95 17.29
CA ASP A 92 -3.79 -11.11 15.99
C ASP A 92 -4.69 -10.62 14.85
N TRP A 93 -6.01 -10.95 14.93
CA TRP A 93 -7.01 -10.48 13.99
C TRP A 93 -7.14 -8.96 14.00
N ARG A 94 -7.28 -8.35 15.20
CA ARG A 94 -7.37 -6.88 15.31
C ARG A 94 -6.14 -6.22 14.74
N ALA A 95 -4.94 -6.64 15.13
CA ALA A 95 -3.70 -6.02 14.69
C ALA A 95 -3.52 -6.03 13.16
N GLN A 96 -3.95 -7.10 12.47
CA GLN A 96 -3.84 -7.15 11.01
C GLN A 96 -5.02 -6.43 10.32
N MET A 97 -6.25 -6.56 10.83
CA MET A 97 -7.42 -5.86 10.27
C MET A 97 -7.26 -4.35 10.41
N ASP A 98 -6.82 -3.88 11.57
CA ASP A 98 -6.64 -2.45 11.82
C ASP A 98 -5.64 -1.84 10.84
N LEU A 99 -4.43 -2.42 10.73
CA LEU A 99 -3.41 -1.85 9.85
C LEU A 99 -3.70 -2.07 8.37
N ASN A 100 -4.20 -3.27 7.99
CA ASN A 100 -4.31 -3.64 6.58
C ASN A 100 -5.62 -3.18 5.92
N VAL A 101 -6.66 -2.89 6.71
CA VAL A 101 -8.01 -2.56 6.20
C VAL A 101 -8.53 -1.25 6.76
N HIS A 102 -8.63 -1.13 8.10
CA HIS A 102 -9.24 0.04 8.72
C HIS A 102 -8.40 1.32 8.50
N VAL A 103 -7.08 1.25 8.64
CA VAL A 103 -6.18 2.37 8.35
C VAL A 103 -6.29 2.84 6.88
N PRO A 104 -6.20 1.98 5.85
CA PRO A 104 -6.46 2.41 4.48
C PRO A 104 -7.82 3.06 4.27
N ALA A 105 -8.88 2.53 4.88
CA ALA A 105 -10.22 3.10 4.79
C ALA A 105 -10.27 4.49 5.42
N GLU A 106 -9.77 4.65 6.66
CA GLU A 106 -9.80 5.90 7.38
C GLU A 106 -8.91 6.98 6.74
N LEU A 107 -7.67 6.64 6.38
CA LEU A 107 -6.79 7.60 5.71
C LEU A 107 -7.35 8.03 4.35
N THR A 108 -7.97 7.12 3.59
CA THR A 108 -8.66 7.48 2.35
C THR A 108 -9.80 8.46 2.65
N ARG A 109 -10.64 8.19 3.65
CA ARG A 109 -11.75 9.07 4.06
C ARG A 109 -11.25 10.47 4.41
N LEU A 110 -10.17 10.57 5.18
CA LEU A 110 -9.59 11.85 5.60
C LEU A 110 -9.00 12.63 4.42
N LEU A 111 -8.36 11.99 3.46
CA LEU A 111 -7.75 12.61 2.29
C LEU A 111 -8.69 12.70 1.07
N LEU A 112 -9.91 12.18 1.15
CA LEU A 112 -10.85 12.14 0.02
C LEU A 112 -11.17 13.52 -0.57
N PRO A 113 -11.35 14.61 0.22
CA PRO A 113 -11.53 15.94 -0.35
C PRO A 113 -10.35 16.37 -1.24
N ALA A 114 -9.13 16.14 -0.79
CA ALA A 114 -7.91 16.48 -1.53
C ALA A 114 -7.68 15.59 -2.77
N LEU A 115 -8.06 14.30 -2.68
CA LEU A 115 -8.07 13.38 -3.82
C LEU A 115 -9.07 13.85 -4.89
N ARG A 116 -10.29 14.21 -4.50
CA ARG A 116 -11.31 14.74 -5.42
C ARG A 116 -10.85 16.03 -6.09
N ALA A 117 -10.23 16.96 -5.34
CA ALA A 117 -9.72 18.22 -5.88
C ALA A 117 -8.60 18.04 -6.93
N ALA A 118 -7.90 16.90 -6.89
CA ALA A 118 -6.85 16.56 -7.84
C ALA A 118 -7.33 15.67 -9.00
N GLU A 119 -8.57 15.14 -8.98
CA GLU A 119 -8.99 13.98 -9.78
C GLU A 119 -7.98 12.83 -9.63
N GLY A 120 -7.54 12.61 -8.39
CA GLY A 120 -6.37 11.83 -8.04
C GLY A 120 -6.54 10.32 -8.20
N LEU A 121 -5.52 9.60 -7.77
CA LEU A 121 -5.44 8.14 -7.83
C LEU A 121 -5.20 7.57 -6.44
N ALA A 122 -6.04 6.65 -5.98
CA ALA A 122 -5.79 5.79 -4.82
C ALA A 122 -5.28 4.42 -5.27
N VAL A 123 -4.11 4.00 -4.76
CA VAL A 123 -3.49 2.70 -5.05
C VAL A 123 -3.45 1.86 -3.79
N PHE A 124 -4.03 0.68 -3.85
CA PHE A 124 -4.01 -0.31 -2.78
C PHE A 124 -3.02 -1.43 -3.10
N ILE A 125 -1.98 -1.58 -2.27
CA ILE A 125 -1.07 -2.73 -2.39
C ILE A 125 -1.75 -3.95 -1.79
N ASN A 126 -2.19 -4.83 -2.65
CA ASN A 126 -2.84 -6.09 -2.29
C ASN A 126 -1.83 -7.26 -2.32
N SER A 127 -2.27 -8.45 -2.62
CA SER A 127 -1.47 -9.68 -2.67
C SER A 127 -2.24 -10.78 -3.44
N GLY A 128 -1.54 -11.79 -3.90
CA GLY A 128 -2.17 -13.05 -4.31
C GLY A 128 -3.03 -13.67 -3.20
N ALA A 129 -2.71 -13.39 -1.93
CA ALA A 129 -3.51 -13.81 -0.76
C ALA A 129 -4.90 -13.14 -0.68
N GLY A 130 -5.15 -12.09 -1.44
CA GLY A 130 -6.49 -11.49 -1.54
C GLY A 130 -7.43 -12.22 -2.50
N ILE A 131 -6.94 -13.24 -3.21
CA ILE A 131 -7.72 -14.06 -4.16
C ILE A 131 -7.65 -15.54 -3.78
N HIS A 132 -6.56 -15.96 -3.15
CA HIS A 132 -6.34 -17.32 -2.70
C HIS A 132 -6.05 -17.32 -1.21
N SER A 133 -6.61 -18.31 -0.49
CA SER A 133 -6.37 -18.49 0.94
C SER A 133 -5.40 -19.63 1.19
N TYR A 134 -4.63 -19.51 2.27
CA TYR A 134 -3.67 -20.51 2.71
C TYR A 134 -3.94 -20.87 4.17
N GLY A 135 -3.79 -22.14 4.51
CA GLY A 135 -4.16 -22.64 5.85
C GLY A 135 -3.33 -22.06 7.01
N ASP A 136 -2.12 -21.61 6.72
CA ASP A 136 -1.19 -21.00 7.69
C ASP A 136 -1.15 -19.46 7.61
N ASN A 137 -2.03 -18.83 6.82
CA ASN A 137 -2.03 -17.39 6.60
C ASN A 137 -3.47 -16.82 6.54
N VAL A 138 -4.35 -17.35 7.40
CA VAL A 138 -5.79 -17.08 7.32
C VAL A 138 -6.14 -15.61 7.55
N ILE A 139 -5.48 -14.95 8.52
CA ILE A 139 -5.80 -13.55 8.85
C ILE A 139 -5.36 -12.64 7.70
N TYR A 140 -4.12 -12.78 7.24
CA TYR A 140 -3.61 -11.95 6.15
C TYR A 140 -4.45 -12.11 4.88
N ALA A 141 -4.80 -13.35 4.52
CA ALA A 141 -5.70 -13.62 3.40
C ALA A 141 -7.05 -12.91 3.56
N ALA A 142 -7.67 -13.00 4.73
CA ALA A 142 -8.93 -12.31 5.02
C ALA A 142 -8.79 -10.78 4.87
N THR A 143 -7.70 -10.18 5.41
CA THR A 143 -7.47 -8.73 5.26
C THR A 143 -7.30 -8.33 3.80
N LYS A 144 -6.61 -9.14 2.99
CA LYS A 144 -6.37 -8.81 1.58
C LYS A 144 -7.62 -9.03 0.71
N HIS A 145 -8.51 -9.98 1.04
CA HIS A 145 -9.83 -10.07 0.44
C HIS A 145 -10.68 -8.83 0.80
N ALA A 146 -10.69 -8.43 2.07
CA ALA A 146 -11.39 -7.22 2.51
C ALA A 146 -10.85 -5.95 1.80
N LEU A 147 -9.53 -5.87 1.59
CA LEU A 147 -8.91 -4.74 0.90
C LEU A 147 -9.31 -4.67 -0.58
N TYR A 148 -9.55 -5.78 -1.26
CA TYR A 148 -10.14 -5.79 -2.61
C TYR A 148 -11.55 -5.21 -2.58
N ALA A 149 -12.39 -5.64 -1.65
CA ALA A 149 -13.75 -5.13 -1.52
C ALA A 149 -13.78 -3.62 -1.22
N LEU A 150 -12.85 -3.13 -0.37
CA LEU A 150 -12.70 -1.70 -0.09
C LEU A 150 -12.32 -0.92 -1.35
N ALA A 151 -11.31 -1.38 -2.10
CA ALA A 151 -10.86 -0.72 -3.33
C ALA A 151 -11.98 -0.69 -4.39
N ASP A 152 -12.70 -1.80 -4.57
CA ASP A 152 -13.80 -1.89 -5.52
C ASP A 152 -14.98 -1.01 -5.11
N GLY A 153 -15.34 -1.00 -3.82
CA GLY A 153 -16.39 -0.12 -3.30
C GLY A 153 -16.05 1.36 -3.48
N LEU A 154 -14.81 1.75 -3.21
CA LEU A 154 -14.33 3.11 -3.44
C LEU A 154 -14.41 3.49 -4.92
N ARG A 155 -13.95 2.62 -5.81
CA ARG A 155 -13.97 2.84 -7.27
C ARG A 155 -15.37 3.02 -7.83
N LEU A 156 -16.35 2.30 -7.29
CA LEU A 156 -17.75 2.39 -7.72
C LEU A 156 -18.47 3.60 -7.12
N GLY A 157 -18.08 4.01 -5.90
CA GLY A 157 -18.71 5.13 -5.19
C GLY A 157 -18.11 6.50 -5.51
N GLU A 158 -16.84 6.55 -5.96
CA GLU A 158 -16.07 7.80 -6.14
C GLU A 158 -15.66 7.99 -7.60
N LEU A 159 -16.58 8.44 -8.43
CA LEU A 159 -16.34 8.63 -9.87
C LEU A 159 -15.37 9.78 -10.20
N GLY A 160 -15.09 10.67 -9.25
CA GLY A 160 -14.16 11.80 -9.40
C GLY A 160 -12.69 11.45 -9.18
N ILE A 161 -12.38 10.19 -8.80
CA ILE A 161 -11.00 9.73 -8.61
C ILE A 161 -10.78 8.39 -9.31
N ARG A 162 -9.52 8.04 -9.55
CA ARG A 162 -9.14 6.71 -10.03
C ARG A 162 -8.76 5.82 -8.85
N VAL A 163 -9.05 4.53 -8.95
CA VAL A 163 -8.70 3.55 -7.90
C VAL A 163 -8.07 2.33 -8.56
N SER A 164 -6.87 1.96 -8.10
CA SER A 164 -6.11 0.82 -8.63
C SER A 164 -5.71 -0.12 -7.50
N THR A 165 -5.74 -1.41 -7.79
CA THR A 165 -5.17 -2.45 -6.94
C THR A 165 -3.91 -2.99 -7.61
N VAL A 166 -2.77 -2.94 -6.91
CA VAL A 166 -1.55 -3.61 -7.33
C VAL A 166 -1.32 -4.81 -6.42
N ALA A 167 -1.29 -6.02 -6.99
CA ALA A 167 -1.24 -7.27 -6.25
C ALA A 167 0.07 -8.03 -6.54
N PRO A 168 1.17 -7.74 -5.83
CA PRO A 168 2.41 -8.47 -5.98
C PRO A 168 2.33 -9.87 -5.39
N GLY A 169 3.07 -10.80 -5.99
CA GLY A 169 3.44 -12.06 -5.39
C GLY A 169 4.60 -11.92 -4.40
N PRO A 170 5.33 -13.02 -4.10
CA PRO A 170 6.49 -12.96 -3.23
C PRO A 170 7.50 -11.92 -3.71
N THR A 171 7.77 -10.93 -2.87
CA THR A 171 8.66 -9.78 -3.17
C THR A 171 9.77 -9.73 -2.14
N ASP A 172 10.99 -9.47 -2.56
CA ASP A 172 12.18 -9.37 -1.70
C ASP A 172 12.05 -8.19 -0.73
N THR A 173 11.58 -8.49 0.46
CA THR A 173 11.29 -7.48 1.50
C THR A 173 11.54 -8.06 2.88
N PRO A 174 11.80 -7.22 3.90
CA PRO A 174 11.88 -7.67 5.29
C PRO A 174 10.64 -8.45 5.77
N MET A 175 9.45 -8.11 5.24
CA MET A 175 8.22 -8.83 5.55
C MET A 175 8.30 -10.29 5.07
N LEU A 176 8.74 -10.54 3.82
CA LEU A 176 8.86 -11.90 3.31
C LEU A 176 9.96 -12.68 4.02
N GLN A 177 11.10 -12.04 4.33
CA GLN A 177 12.20 -12.62 5.11
C GLN A 177 11.74 -13.09 6.50
N GLY A 178 10.85 -12.33 7.14
CA GLY A 178 10.26 -12.72 8.43
C GLY A 178 9.24 -13.86 8.35
N LEU A 179 8.76 -14.21 7.15
CA LEU A 179 7.75 -15.25 6.97
C LEU A 179 8.32 -16.58 6.49
N GLN A 180 9.37 -16.57 5.67
CA GLN A 180 9.97 -17.77 5.09
C GLN A 180 11.33 -17.50 4.48
N ASP A 181 12.15 -18.56 4.42
CA ASP A 181 13.38 -18.53 3.64
C ASP A 181 13.09 -18.55 2.13
N TYR A 182 13.88 -17.81 1.36
CA TYR A 182 13.80 -17.79 -0.10
C TYR A 182 15.13 -17.35 -0.74
N ASN A 183 15.30 -17.65 -2.03
CA ASN A 183 16.38 -17.08 -2.83
C ASN A 183 15.90 -15.74 -3.42
N PRO A 184 16.57 -14.59 -3.18
CA PRO A 184 16.19 -13.29 -3.72
C PRO A 184 16.08 -13.24 -5.25
N GLU A 185 16.86 -14.05 -5.97
CA GLU A 185 16.78 -14.16 -7.44
C GLU A 185 15.47 -14.78 -7.92
N HIS A 186 14.73 -15.36 -7.00
CA HIS A 186 13.52 -16.12 -7.28
C HIS A 186 12.23 -15.39 -6.92
N VAL A 187 12.30 -14.21 -6.40
CA VAL A 187 11.16 -13.39 -6.02
C VAL A 187 11.17 -12.08 -6.78
N ILE A 188 10.13 -11.30 -6.64
CA ILE A 188 10.00 -10.01 -7.30
C ILE A 188 10.94 -9.00 -6.62
N ALA A 189 11.74 -8.28 -7.39
CA ALA A 189 12.46 -7.13 -6.86
C ALA A 189 11.47 -6.00 -6.51
N PRO A 190 11.60 -5.30 -5.36
CA PRO A 190 10.67 -4.23 -4.96
C PRO A 190 10.48 -3.14 -6.02
N VAL A 191 11.52 -2.82 -6.80
CA VAL A 191 11.46 -1.84 -7.89
C VAL A 191 10.44 -2.23 -8.98
N GLU A 192 10.18 -3.51 -9.20
CA GLU A 192 9.18 -3.95 -10.19
C GLU A 192 7.76 -3.65 -9.72
N VAL A 193 7.52 -3.65 -8.41
CA VAL A 193 6.24 -3.21 -7.83
C VAL A 193 6.08 -1.68 -8.00
N ALA A 194 7.14 -0.91 -7.77
CA ALA A 194 7.13 0.54 -8.02
C ALA A 194 6.83 0.85 -9.50
N LYS A 195 7.41 0.12 -10.45
CA LYS A 195 7.09 0.25 -11.89
C LYS A 195 5.62 -0.06 -12.22
N ALA A 196 5.05 -1.07 -11.56
CA ALA A 196 3.63 -1.40 -11.73
C ALA A 196 2.72 -0.28 -11.22
N ILE A 197 3.08 0.36 -10.09
CA ILE A 197 2.37 1.54 -9.58
C ILE A 197 2.55 2.71 -10.54
N ARG A 198 3.76 2.95 -11.06
CA ARG A 198 4.02 4.00 -12.06
C ARG A 198 3.10 3.84 -13.27
N ALA A 199 2.88 2.64 -13.77
CA ALA A 199 1.96 2.40 -14.87
C ALA A 199 0.51 2.87 -14.56
N THR A 200 0.05 2.74 -13.29
CA THR A 200 -1.27 3.26 -12.88
C THR A 200 -1.30 4.78 -12.80
N VAL A 201 -0.20 5.40 -12.39
CA VAL A 201 -0.04 6.86 -12.31
C VAL A 201 -0.05 7.48 -13.71
N ASP A 202 0.69 6.87 -14.64
CA ASP A 202 0.88 7.36 -16.01
C ASP A 202 -0.30 7.03 -16.94
N ALA A 203 -1.30 6.28 -16.48
CA ALA A 203 -2.49 5.99 -17.27
C ALA A 203 -3.20 7.30 -17.67
N GLY A 204 -3.62 7.37 -18.94
CA GLY A 204 -4.25 8.56 -19.50
C GLY A 204 -5.58 8.93 -18.81
N PRO A 205 -6.09 10.15 -19.04
CA PRO A 205 -7.24 10.70 -18.29
C PRO A 205 -8.54 9.90 -18.47
N THR A 206 -8.67 9.14 -19.54
CA THR A 206 -9.83 8.28 -19.82
C THR A 206 -9.60 6.82 -19.46
N THR A 207 -8.46 6.51 -18.83
CA THR A 207 -8.04 5.13 -18.57
C THR A 207 -7.81 4.91 -17.08
N GLN A 208 -8.31 3.80 -16.58
CA GLN A 208 -8.03 3.33 -15.24
C GLN A 208 -7.55 1.88 -15.28
N LEU A 209 -6.32 1.63 -14.79
CA LEU A 209 -5.82 0.28 -14.58
C LEU A 209 -6.36 -0.21 -13.23
N THR A 210 -7.44 -0.96 -13.25
CA THR A 210 -8.17 -1.34 -12.03
C THR A 210 -7.44 -2.37 -11.20
N GLU A 211 -6.71 -3.31 -11.85
CA GLU A 211 -5.90 -4.32 -11.19
C GLU A 211 -4.63 -4.61 -12.00
N ILE A 212 -3.49 -4.66 -11.31
CA ILE A 212 -2.21 -5.15 -11.85
C ILE A 212 -1.68 -6.24 -10.94
N ARG A 213 -1.52 -7.45 -11.48
CA ARG A 213 -0.88 -8.57 -10.77
C ARG A 213 0.59 -8.67 -11.20
N VAL A 214 1.49 -8.50 -10.23
CA VAL A 214 2.94 -8.66 -10.44
C VAL A 214 3.34 -10.03 -9.90
N ARG A 215 3.85 -10.91 -10.77
CA ARG A 215 4.21 -12.27 -10.38
C ARG A 215 5.68 -12.56 -10.69
N PRO A 216 6.36 -13.39 -9.88
CA PRO A 216 7.67 -13.86 -10.27
C PRO A 216 7.54 -14.66 -11.58
N ARG A 217 8.57 -14.62 -12.43
CA ARG A 217 8.54 -15.30 -13.72
C ARG A 217 8.28 -16.81 -13.61
N ILE A 218 8.75 -17.41 -12.51
CA ILE A 218 8.50 -18.81 -12.16
C ILE A 218 7.98 -18.82 -10.72
N GLU A 219 6.78 -19.32 -10.53
CA GLU A 219 6.15 -19.41 -9.21
C GLU A 219 6.96 -20.30 -8.26
N LEU A 220 6.95 -19.97 -6.95
CA LEU A 220 7.76 -20.70 -5.96
C LEU A 220 7.46 -22.20 -5.93
N ASN A 221 6.20 -22.59 -6.10
CA ASN A 221 5.76 -23.99 -6.13
C ASN A 221 6.07 -24.72 -7.44
N GLN A 222 6.53 -24.04 -8.49
CA GLN A 222 6.92 -24.62 -9.77
C GLN A 222 8.44 -24.88 -9.88
N ARG A 223 9.16 -24.55 -8.81
CA ARG A 223 10.61 -24.71 -8.77
C ARG A 223 10.95 -26.10 -8.23
N LYS A 224 11.69 -26.84 -9.03
CA LYS A 224 12.27 -28.15 -8.65
C LYS A 224 13.62 -27.94 -7.97
#